data_16d3b1e1a77969df9793036f35e4df7f
#
_entry.id   16d3b1e1a77969df9793036f35e4df7f
#
_cell.length_a   1.000
_cell.length_b   1.000
_cell.length_c   1.000
_cell.angle_alpha   90.00
_cell.angle_beta   90.00
_cell.angle_gamma   90.00
#
_symmetry.space_group_name_H-M   'P 1'
#
loop_
_entity.id
_entity.type
_entity.pdbx_description
1 polymer ?
#
loop_
_entity_poly.entity_id
_entity_poly.type
_entity_poly.pdbx_seq_one_letter_code
_entity_poly.pdbx_strand_id
1 'polypeptide(L)'
;MPEQKLIDINTGKYLTHLIKCALENAVPEEIPSDTDWLKVFFAAKQSSLEGITYISVEKLRNKPEERLFDHWKNVYSQIVYREVRFDFERQNIFEKMHENGLSYLPLKGINLLRFYPKAGMRSMCDNDILYGQIERGSDGIFRIKGKNEEERAASLREAQDKLVSVMTSLGFEVGSLVGHDERFTKGSLLFEMHRSLVPPNRPYFKYYENSWQRAIQSADDPNRFSYSREDEYIYTVVHTDKHLKTSGTGLRSIVDLYVFLKSVGDKLDRNYVDGELEKLGISDVEKRLRSFAFSLFEGNELSDDDGQMLLFFLNCGTYGNFDEMMRQNLNRLGAEEKRGKAKFAYLKKRLFPDISEETLKRCFPAFYKHRALLPFLPVYRVFRGFFKNTRYFFREVGYLFSRRKDRSDKEKKDI
;
A
#
# COMPACT_ATOMS: atom_id res chain seq x y z
N MET A 1 4.98 1.53 -25.20
CA MET A 1 3.86 0.81 -24.59
C MET A 1 2.62 1.38 -25.23
N PRO A 2 1.62 0.56 -25.65
CA PRO A 2 0.35 1.12 -26.11
C PRO A 2 -0.18 2.04 -24.99
N GLU A 3 -0.81 3.15 -25.37
CA GLU A 3 -1.52 4.02 -24.45
C GLU A 3 -2.41 3.15 -23.58
N GLN A 4 -2.23 3.25 -22.26
CA GLN A 4 -3.04 2.53 -21.30
C GLN A 4 -4.47 3.05 -21.48
N LYS A 5 -5.30 2.28 -22.20
CA LYS A 5 -6.70 2.64 -22.38
C LYS A 5 -7.31 2.80 -20.99
N LEU A 6 -7.84 3.99 -20.70
CA LEU A 6 -8.55 4.27 -19.47
C LEU A 6 -9.74 3.30 -19.36
N ILE A 7 -9.91 2.73 -18.18
CA ILE A 7 -11.05 1.87 -17.86
C ILE A 7 -12.30 2.76 -17.86
N ASP A 8 -13.33 2.33 -18.57
CA ASP A 8 -14.62 3.01 -18.63
C ASP A 8 -15.53 2.63 -17.44
N ILE A 9 -16.58 3.42 -17.23
CA ILE A 9 -17.46 3.27 -16.07
C ILE A 9 -18.26 1.97 -16.11
N ASN A 10 -18.68 1.49 -17.28
CA ASN A 10 -19.45 0.25 -17.42
C ASN A 10 -18.61 -0.96 -17.05
N THR A 11 -17.36 -1.00 -17.55
CA THR A 11 -16.36 -2.00 -17.10
C THR A 11 -16.18 -1.97 -15.58
N GLY A 12 -16.08 -0.77 -14.98
CA GLY A 12 -15.93 -0.60 -13.54
C GLY A 12 -17.15 -1.10 -12.75
N LYS A 13 -18.35 -0.75 -13.17
CA LYS A 13 -19.60 -1.20 -12.55
C LYS A 13 -19.73 -2.72 -12.61
N TYR A 14 -19.43 -3.34 -13.75
CA TYR A 14 -19.50 -4.79 -13.85
C TYR A 14 -18.42 -5.48 -13.02
N LEU A 15 -17.21 -4.92 -12.94
CA LEU A 15 -16.18 -5.42 -12.05
C LEU A 15 -16.62 -5.41 -10.58
N THR A 16 -17.24 -4.32 -10.11
CA THR A 16 -17.75 -4.23 -8.74
C THR A 16 -18.89 -5.19 -8.47
N HIS A 17 -19.76 -5.43 -9.47
CA HIS A 17 -20.79 -6.45 -9.41
C HIS A 17 -20.20 -7.87 -9.23
N LEU A 18 -19.17 -8.24 -10.00
CA LEU A 18 -18.47 -9.52 -9.83
C LEU A 18 -17.85 -9.66 -8.43
N ILE A 19 -17.24 -8.59 -7.90
CA ILE A 19 -16.67 -8.60 -6.54
C ILE A 19 -17.77 -8.82 -5.50
N LYS A 20 -18.88 -8.08 -5.59
CA LYS A 20 -20.03 -8.25 -4.70
C LYS A 20 -20.55 -9.69 -4.70
N CYS A 21 -20.81 -10.26 -5.89
CA CYS A 21 -21.29 -11.62 -6.03
C CYS A 21 -20.30 -12.66 -5.46
N ALA A 22 -18.98 -12.42 -5.58
CA ALA A 22 -17.99 -13.31 -4.97
C ALA A 22 -18.07 -13.27 -3.44
N LEU A 23 -18.14 -12.06 -2.85
CA LEU A 23 -18.25 -11.87 -1.40
C LEU A 23 -19.51 -12.47 -0.82
N GLU A 24 -20.64 -12.35 -1.51
CA GLU A 24 -21.95 -12.87 -1.10
C GLU A 24 -22.17 -14.34 -1.51
N ASN A 25 -21.22 -14.95 -2.20
CA ASN A 25 -21.34 -16.29 -2.81
C ASN A 25 -22.52 -16.42 -3.80
N ALA A 26 -22.97 -15.31 -4.38
CA ALA A 26 -24.04 -15.23 -5.36
C ALA A 26 -23.58 -15.62 -6.77
N VAL A 27 -24.56 -15.91 -7.65
CA VAL A 27 -24.32 -16.05 -9.10
C VAL A 27 -24.44 -14.65 -9.72
N PRO A 28 -23.42 -14.18 -10.45
CA PRO A 28 -23.49 -12.86 -11.07
C PRO A 28 -24.44 -12.84 -12.25
N GLU A 29 -24.92 -11.63 -12.59
CA GLU A 29 -25.60 -11.39 -13.87
C GLU A 29 -24.62 -11.54 -15.03
N GLU A 30 -25.17 -11.92 -16.21
CA GLU A 30 -24.36 -12.01 -17.42
C GLU A 30 -23.76 -10.65 -17.79
N ILE A 31 -22.63 -10.70 -18.48
CA ILE A 31 -21.95 -9.46 -18.89
C ILE A 31 -22.83 -8.60 -19.82
N PRO A 32 -22.94 -7.29 -19.58
CA PRO A 32 -23.64 -6.40 -20.49
C PRO A 32 -23.03 -6.40 -21.89
N SER A 33 -23.88 -6.30 -22.94
CA SER A 33 -23.47 -6.39 -24.33
C SER A 33 -22.45 -5.33 -24.80
N ASP A 34 -22.39 -4.21 -24.09
CA ASP A 34 -21.47 -3.08 -24.32
C ASP A 34 -20.13 -3.20 -23.57
N THR A 35 -19.96 -4.30 -22.81
CA THR A 35 -18.79 -4.53 -21.96
C THR A 35 -17.93 -5.67 -22.51
N ASP A 36 -16.61 -5.47 -22.52
CA ASP A 36 -15.62 -6.40 -23.05
C ASP A 36 -14.92 -7.15 -21.91
N TRP A 37 -14.89 -8.48 -21.99
CA TRP A 37 -14.22 -9.36 -21.04
C TRP A 37 -12.73 -9.05 -20.84
N LEU A 38 -12.03 -8.68 -21.93
CA LEU A 38 -10.61 -8.29 -21.81
C LEU A 38 -10.45 -7.03 -20.98
N LYS A 39 -11.36 -6.05 -21.11
CA LYS A 39 -11.34 -4.85 -20.28
C LYS A 39 -11.61 -5.16 -18.81
N VAL A 40 -12.58 -6.05 -18.52
CA VAL A 40 -12.90 -6.48 -17.16
C VAL A 40 -11.69 -7.19 -16.53
N PHE A 41 -11.07 -8.12 -17.26
CA PHE A 41 -9.86 -8.79 -16.77
C PHE A 41 -8.70 -7.82 -16.50
N PHE A 42 -8.46 -6.86 -17.42
CA PHE A 42 -7.40 -5.85 -17.21
C PHE A 42 -7.70 -4.95 -16.03
N ALA A 43 -8.95 -4.54 -15.81
CA ALA A 43 -9.37 -3.75 -14.66
C ALA A 43 -9.14 -4.53 -13.35
N ALA A 44 -9.52 -5.81 -13.31
CA ALA A 44 -9.24 -6.70 -12.20
C ALA A 44 -7.74 -6.82 -11.92
N LYS A 45 -6.94 -7.08 -12.96
CA LYS A 45 -5.48 -7.22 -12.88
C LYS A 45 -4.81 -5.94 -12.38
N GLN A 46 -5.20 -4.79 -12.90
CA GLN A 46 -4.64 -3.51 -12.50
C GLN A 46 -4.89 -3.19 -11.02
N SER A 47 -5.99 -3.70 -10.47
CA SER A 47 -6.37 -3.51 -9.07
C SER A 47 -6.02 -4.71 -8.18
N SER A 48 -5.34 -5.75 -8.69
CA SER A 48 -5.05 -7.03 -7.99
C SER A 48 -6.31 -7.70 -7.43
N LEU A 49 -7.36 -7.73 -8.22
CA LEU A 49 -8.69 -8.29 -7.93
C LEU A 49 -9.03 -9.50 -8.80
N GLU A 50 -8.05 -10.05 -9.55
CA GLU A 50 -8.26 -11.19 -10.43
C GLU A 50 -8.80 -12.41 -9.68
N GLY A 51 -8.30 -12.62 -8.46
CA GLY A 51 -8.69 -13.77 -7.64
C GLY A 51 -10.17 -13.73 -7.24
N ILE A 52 -10.61 -12.61 -6.67
CA ILE A 52 -12.01 -12.47 -6.23
C ILE A 52 -12.99 -12.49 -7.41
N THR A 53 -12.64 -11.85 -8.51
CA THR A 53 -13.50 -11.78 -9.69
C THR A 53 -13.58 -13.11 -10.42
N TYR A 54 -12.51 -13.93 -10.47
CA TYR A 54 -12.55 -15.28 -11.04
C TYR A 54 -13.63 -16.15 -10.38
N ILE A 55 -13.79 -16.08 -9.05
CA ILE A 55 -14.79 -16.87 -8.30
C ILE A 55 -16.22 -16.58 -8.79
N SER A 56 -16.50 -15.37 -9.21
CA SER A 56 -17.78 -14.99 -9.81
C SER A 56 -17.87 -15.41 -11.27
N VAL A 57 -16.84 -15.17 -12.06
CA VAL A 57 -16.80 -15.53 -13.49
C VAL A 57 -16.96 -17.03 -13.69
N GLU A 58 -16.41 -17.86 -12.78
CA GLU A 58 -16.56 -19.32 -12.83
C GLU A 58 -18.03 -19.79 -12.73
N LYS A 59 -18.90 -19.00 -12.09
CA LYS A 59 -20.34 -19.32 -11.91
C LYS A 59 -21.23 -18.92 -13.09
N LEU A 60 -20.73 -18.08 -14.00
CA LEU A 60 -21.51 -17.62 -15.17
C LEU A 60 -21.80 -18.78 -16.13
N ARG A 61 -22.93 -18.69 -16.85
CA ARG A 61 -23.25 -19.61 -17.96
C ARG A 61 -22.41 -19.27 -19.19
N ASN A 62 -22.42 -18.00 -19.59
CA ASN A 62 -21.65 -17.48 -20.72
C ASN A 62 -20.30 -16.97 -20.23
N LYS A 63 -19.30 -17.84 -20.32
CA LYS A 63 -17.93 -17.53 -19.89
C LYS A 63 -17.19 -16.69 -20.95
N PRO A 64 -16.10 -16.01 -20.56
CA PRO A 64 -15.19 -15.46 -21.55
C PRO A 64 -14.71 -16.52 -22.52
N GLU A 65 -14.13 -16.09 -23.65
CA GLU A 65 -13.41 -16.97 -24.57
C GLU A 65 -12.49 -17.92 -23.78
N GLU A 66 -12.45 -19.20 -24.16
CA GLU A 66 -11.77 -20.29 -23.45
C GLU A 66 -10.33 -19.91 -23.04
N ARG A 67 -9.59 -19.32 -23.96
CA ARG A 67 -8.20 -18.89 -23.72
C ARG A 67 -8.11 -17.85 -22.58
N LEU A 68 -9.02 -16.89 -22.53
CA LEU A 68 -9.04 -15.88 -21.47
C LEU A 68 -9.52 -16.47 -20.15
N PHE A 69 -10.52 -17.33 -20.19
CA PHE A 69 -11.05 -18.01 -19.02
C PHE A 69 -9.97 -18.89 -18.35
N ASP A 70 -9.26 -19.70 -19.15
CA ASP A 70 -8.17 -20.55 -18.66
C ASP A 70 -7.00 -19.74 -18.10
N HIS A 71 -6.69 -18.62 -18.76
CA HIS A 71 -5.68 -17.70 -18.23
C HIS A 71 -6.11 -17.14 -16.85
N TRP A 72 -7.36 -16.73 -16.71
CA TRP A 72 -7.90 -16.20 -15.44
C TRP A 72 -7.87 -17.26 -14.34
N LYS A 73 -8.28 -18.50 -14.67
CA LYS A 73 -8.21 -19.67 -13.78
C LYS A 73 -6.80 -19.93 -13.31
N ASN A 74 -5.82 -19.90 -14.22
CA ASN A 74 -4.41 -20.09 -13.87
C ASN A 74 -3.91 -18.98 -12.93
N VAL A 75 -4.28 -17.72 -13.17
CA VAL A 75 -3.94 -16.60 -12.28
C VAL A 75 -4.53 -16.82 -10.88
N TYR A 76 -5.80 -17.20 -10.78
CA TYR A 76 -6.43 -17.54 -9.50
C TYR A 76 -5.68 -18.66 -8.77
N SER A 77 -5.37 -19.75 -9.48
CA SER A 77 -4.63 -20.89 -8.90
C SER A 77 -3.25 -20.46 -8.37
N GLN A 78 -2.56 -19.56 -9.08
CA GLN A 78 -1.28 -19.00 -8.63
C GLN A 78 -1.44 -18.11 -7.40
N ILE A 79 -2.54 -17.35 -7.27
CA ILE A 79 -2.83 -16.54 -6.10
C ILE A 79 -3.04 -17.44 -4.88
N VAL A 80 -3.87 -18.49 -4.99
CA VAL A 80 -4.10 -19.47 -3.92
C VAL A 80 -2.80 -20.17 -3.51
N TYR A 81 -2.02 -20.65 -4.49
CA TYR A 81 -0.73 -21.28 -4.22
C TYR A 81 0.23 -20.34 -3.47
N ARG A 82 0.28 -19.08 -3.88
CA ARG A 82 1.11 -18.06 -3.22
C ARG A 82 0.64 -17.78 -1.79
N GLU A 83 -0.67 -17.72 -1.56
CA GLU A 83 -1.26 -17.52 -0.22
C GLU A 83 -0.86 -18.65 0.72
N VAL A 84 -0.99 -19.92 0.29
CA VAL A 84 -0.55 -21.09 1.06
C VAL A 84 0.95 -21.05 1.37
N ARG A 85 1.76 -20.68 0.38
CA ARG A 85 3.22 -20.54 0.59
C ARG A 85 3.55 -19.41 1.56
N PHE A 86 2.88 -18.28 1.48
CA PHE A 86 3.06 -17.19 2.44
C PHE A 86 2.70 -17.64 3.85
N ASP A 87 1.62 -18.40 4.01
CA ASP A 87 1.18 -18.89 5.31
C ASP A 87 2.22 -19.84 5.92
N PHE A 88 2.70 -20.80 5.14
CA PHE A 88 3.75 -21.72 5.56
C PHE A 88 5.04 -21.00 5.99
N GLU A 89 5.52 -20.06 5.16
CA GLU A 89 6.74 -19.32 5.50
C GLU A 89 6.54 -18.38 6.70
N ARG A 90 5.35 -17.78 6.87
CA ARG A 90 5.05 -16.97 8.06
C ARG A 90 5.14 -17.78 9.35
N GLN A 91 4.57 -18.98 9.36
CA GLN A 91 4.65 -19.86 10.54
C GLN A 91 6.09 -20.15 10.91
N ASN A 92 6.94 -20.56 9.93
CA ASN A 92 8.36 -20.80 10.16
C ASN A 92 9.10 -19.54 10.65
N ILE A 93 8.81 -18.37 10.07
CA ILE A 93 9.43 -17.11 10.49
C ILE A 93 9.04 -16.79 11.93
N PHE A 94 7.74 -16.87 12.28
CA PHE A 94 7.26 -16.53 13.62
C PHE A 94 7.81 -17.47 14.69
N GLU A 95 7.89 -18.76 14.40
CA GLU A 95 8.53 -19.75 15.28
C GLU A 95 10.00 -19.39 15.53
N LYS A 96 10.76 -19.11 14.46
CA LYS A 96 12.17 -18.71 14.59
C LYS A 96 12.34 -17.35 15.27
N MET A 97 11.44 -16.39 15.06
CA MET A 97 11.46 -15.12 15.80
C MET A 97 11.22 -15.34 17.29
N HIS A 98 10.26 -16.20 17.64
CA HIS A 98 10.00 -16.57 19.04
C HIS A 98 11.25 -17.21 19.69
N GLU A 99 11.86 -18.21 19.04
CA GLU A 99 13.08 -18.88 19.53
C GLU A 99 14.25 -17.89 19.77
N ASN A 100 14.31 -16.80 18.99
CA ASN A 100 15.37 -15.79 19.09
C ASN A 100 14.99 -14.57 19.94
N GLY A 101 13.83 -14.59 20.61
CA GLY A 101 13.35 -13.51 21.47
C GLY A 101 13.05 -12.22 20.69
N LEU A 102 12.65 -12.34 19.42
CA LEU A 102 12.20 -11.24 18.58
C LEU A 102 10.69 -11.11 18.66
N SER A 103 10.22 -9.96 19.08
CA SER A 103 8.80 -9.63 19.05
C SER A 103 8.35 -9.28 17.64
N TYR A 104 7.12 -9.66 17.29
CA TYR A 104 6.53 -9.42 15.98
C TYR A 104 5.05 -9.08 16.04
N LEU A 105 4.61 -8.26 15.09
CA LEU A 105 3.23 -7.84 14.92
C LEU A 105 2.89 -7.84 13.42
N PRO A 106 2.07 -8.81 12.94
CA PRO A 106 1.59 -8.83 11.56
C PRO A 106 0.71 -7.62 11.25
N LEU A 107 0.85 -7.07 10.05
CA LEU A 107 0.19 -5.83 9.63
C LEU A 107 -0.66 -6.03 8.38
N LYS A 108 -1.54 -5.06 8.13
CA LYS A 108 -2.24 -4.87 6.84
C LYS A 108 -2.85 -6.15 6.26
N GLY A 109 -2.35 -6.55 5.06
CA GLY A 109 -2.87 -7.64 4.26
C GLY A 109 -2.95 -8.97 4.98
N ILE A 110 -2.00 -9.29 5.86
CA ILE A 110 -2.00 -10.51 6.66
C ILE A 110 -3.26 -10.57 7.54
N ASN A 111 -3.57 -9.45 8.20
CA ASN A 111 -4.72 -9.36 9.10
C ASN A 111 -6.05 -9.30 8.34
N LEU A 112 -6.08 -8.70 7.16
CA LEU A 112 -7.28 -8.55 6.35
C LEU A 112 -7.74 -9.84 5.70
N LEU A 113 -6.84 -10.82 5.44
CA LEU A 113 -7.20 -12.11 4.84
C LEU A 113 -8.32 -12.83 5.59
N ARG A 114 -8.35 -12.75 6.92
CA ARG A 114 -9.36 -13.41 7.77
C ARG A 114 -10.80 -12.95 7.53
N PHE A 115 -10.99 -11.80 6.89
CA PHE A 115 -12.30 -11.24 6.60
C PHE A 115 -12.82 -11.61 5.21
N TYR A 116 -11.99 -12.23 4.38
CA TYR A 116 -12.40 -12.71 3.06
C TYR A 116 -12.97 -14.13 3.15
N PRO A 117 -14.13 -14.40 2.52
CA PRO A 117 -14.82 -15.69 2.67
C PRO A 117 -14.06 -16.91 2.14
N LYS A 118 -13.17 -16.73 1.16
CA LYS A 118 -12.44 -17.83 0.52
C LYS A 118 -10.99 -17.45 0.25
N ALA A 119 -10.09 -18.44 0.31
CA ALA A 119 -8.70 -18.29 -0.13
C ALA A 119 -8.62 -17.83 -1.59
N GLY A 120 -7.62 -17.04 -1.90
CA GLY A 120 -7.41 -16.48 -3.24
C GLY A 120 -8.27 -15.27 -3.58
N MET A 121 -9.23 -14.87 -2.76
CA MET A 121 -10.01 -13.64 -2.98
C MET A 121 -9.13 -12.40 -2.86
N ARG A 122 -8.19 -12.40 -1.92
CA ARG A 122 -7.28 -11.28 -1.72
C ARG A 122 -5.87 -11.64 -2.17
N SER A 123 -5.45 -11.09 -3.30
CA SER A 123 -4.08 -11.25 -3.77
C SER A 123 -3.09 -10.51 -2.86
N MET A 124 -2.06 -11.20 -2.39
CA MET A 124 -0.97 -10.64 -1.60
C MET A 124 0.31 -10.61 -2.42
N CYS A 125 1.03 -9.48 -2.35
CA CYS A 125 2.34 -9.31 -3.01
C CYS A 125 3.48 -9.32 -2.01
N ASP A 126 3.20 -8.86 -0.79
CA ASP A 126 4.12 -8.68 0.31
C ASP A 126 3.48 -9.11 1.64
N ASN A 127 4.30 -9.36 2.63
CA ASN A 127 3.91 -9.55 4.02
C ASN A 127 4.60 -8.48 4.86
N ASP A 128 3.80 -7.59 5.43
CA ASP A 128 4.28 -6.53 6.32
C ASP A 128 4.25 -7.01 7.77
N ILE A 129 5.38 -6.94 8.45
CA ILE A 129 5.52 -7.38 9.85
C ILE A 129 6.34 -6.34 10.61
N LEU A 130 5.78 -5.76 11.67
CA LEU A 130 6.55 -4.95 12.61
C LEU A 130 7.34 -5.88 13.53
N TYR A 131 8.61 -5.56 13.80
CA TYR A 131 9.48 -6.40 14.63
C TYR A 131 10.36 -5.56 15.57
N GLY A 132 10.87 -6.20 16.62
CA GLY A 132 11.82 -5.56 17.53
C GLY A 132 12.08 -6.39 18.79
N GLN A 133 12.96 -5.89 19.63
CA GLN A 133 13.05 -6.31 21.03
C GLN A 133 12.20 -5.34 21.86
N ILE A 134 11.14 -5.88 22.49
CA ILE A 134 10.10 -5.07 23.14
C ILE A 134 10.10 -5.29 24.63
N GLU A 135 9.91 -4.21 25.38
CA GLU A 135 9.68 -4.25 26.83
C GLU A 135 8.41 -3.51 27.21
N ARG A 136 7.83 -3.89 28.34
CA ARG A 136 6.69 -3.20 28.94
C ARG A 136 7.22 -2.19 29.94
N GLY A 137 6.94 -0.92 29.74
CA GLY A 137 7.29 0.13 30.70
C GLY A 137 6.50 0.06 32.00
N SER A 138 6.93 0.79 33.03
CA SER A 138 6.21 0.92 34.31
C SER A 138 4.82 1.54 34.14
N ASP A 139 4.59 2.29 33.05
CA ASP A 139 3.30 2.84 32.62
C ASP A 139 2.40 1.83 31.92
N GLY A 140 2.86 0.58 31.78
CA GLY A 140 2.14 -0.48 31.08
C GLY A 140 2.24 -0.45 29.56
N ILE A 141 2.92 0.54 28.98
CA ILE A 141 3.04 0.73 27.52
C ILE A 141 4.21 -0.07 26.97
N PHE A 142 3.99 -0.78 25.85
CA PHE A 142 5.05 -1.47 25.12
C PHE A 142 5.87 -0.50 24.28
N ARG A 143 7.18 -0.72 24.24
CA ARG A 143 8.13 0.10 23.47
C ARG A 143 9.38 -0.70 23.13
N ILE A 144 10.19 -0.19 22.23
CA ILE A 144 11.53 -0.75 21.96
C ILE A 144 12.34 -0.70 23.25
N LYS A 145 13.00 -1.82 23.55
CA LYS A 145 13.83 -2.01 24.76
C LYS A 145 14.96 -0.98 24.82
N GLY A 146 15.10 -0.33 26.00
CA GLY A 146 16.16 0.62 26.26
C GLY A 146 15.67 1.87 27.02
N LYS A 147 16.49 2.32 28.00
CA LYS A 147 16.17 3.43 28.91
C LYS A 147 16.28 4.80 28.22
N ASN A 148 17.14 4.90 27.22
CA ASN A 148 17.41 6.12 26.47
C ASN A 148 17.44 5.84 24.95
N GLU A 149 17.61 6.88 24.16
CA GLU A 149 17.62 6.78 22.70
C GLU A 149 18.78 5.93 22.16
N GLU A 150 19.96 6.02 22.79
CA GLU A 150 21.14 5.25 22.39
C GLU A 150 20.95 3.76 22.62
N GLU A 151 20.43 3.37 23.78
CA GLU A 151 20.11 1.97 24.11
C GLU A 151 19.02 1.41 23.17
N ARG A 152 17.97 2.20 22.89
CA ARG A 152 16.93 1.79 21.92
C ARG A 152 17.48 1.61 20.53
N ALA A 153 18.37 2.49 20.08
CA ALA A 153 19.05 2.36 18.81
C ALA A 153 19.96 1.12 18.76
N ALA A 154 20.63 0.79 19.86
CA ALA A 154 21.42 -0.44 19.97
C ALA A 154 20.53 -1.69 19.94
N SER A 155 19.42 -1.69 20.65
CA SER A 155 18.41 -2.78 20.64
C SER A 155 17.82 -3.01 19.25
N LEU A 156 17.55 -1.95 18.49
CA LEU A 156 17.07 -2.05 17.12
C LEU A 156 18.13 -2.66 16.18
N ARG A 157 19.42 -2.32 16.35
CA ARG A 157 20.51 -2.95 15.58
C ARG A 157 20.64 -4.43 15.90
N GLU A 158 20.64 -4.79 17.19
CA GLU A 158 20.67 -6.18 17.61
C GLU A 158 19.46 -6.97 17.07
N ALA A 159 18.26 -6.40 17.13
CA ALA A 159 17.06 -7.00 16.55
C ALA A 159 17.19 -7.22 15.03
N GLN A 160 17.78 -6.26 14.30
CA GLN A 160 18.04 -6.38 12.88
C GLN A 160 19.03 -7.53 12.58
N ASP A 161 20.14 -7.63 13.33
CA ASP A 161 21.14 -8.69 13.15
C ASP A 161 20.52 -10.07 13.41
N LYS A 162 19.73 -10.21 14.46
CA LYS A 162 18.98 -11.44 14.76
C LYS A 162 17.99 -11.78 13.64
N LEU A 163 17.22 -10.79 13.16
CA LEU A 163 16.26 -10.99 12.07
C LEU A 163 16.96 -11.45 10.79
N VAL A 164 18.08 -10.82 10.42
CA VAL A 164 18.87 -11.24 9.24
C VAL A 164 19.32 -12.69 9.40
N SER A 165 19.79 -13.09 10.58
CA SER A 165 20.18 -14.47 10.87
C SER A 165 18.99 -15.44 10.74
N VAL A 166 17.83 -15.10 11.29
CA VAL A 166 16.59 -15.88 11.18
C VAL A 166 16.20 -16.05 9.73
N MET A 167 16.07 -14.96 8.98
CA MET A 167 15.61 -14.99 7.60
C MET A 167 16.57 -15.76 6.68
N THR A 168 17.88 -15.58 6.85
CA THR A 168 18.89 -16.31 6.06
C THR A 168 18.91 -17.79 6.40
N SER A 169 18.73 -18.18 7.66
CA SER A 169 18.62 -19.58 8.07
C SER A 169 17.43 -20.32 7.43
N LEU A 170 16.36 -19.56 7.12
CA LEU A 170 15.16 -20.05 6.42
C LEU A 170 15.30 -20.01 4.90
N GLY A 171 16.46 -19.61 4.37
CA GLY A 171 16.74 -19.54 2.94
C GLY A 171 16.20 -18.32 2.23
N PHE A 172 15.94 -17.21 2.95
CA PHE A 172 15.60 -15.93 2.35
C PHE A 172 16.87 -15.18 1.91
N GLU A 173 16.77 -14.55 0.76
CA GLU A 173 17.75 -13.60 0.27
C GLU A 173 17.52 -12.23 0.90
N VAL A 174 18.60 -11.59 1.34
CA VAL A 174 18.57 -10.25 1.93
C VAL A 174 18.55 -9.22 0.81
N GLY A 175 17.48 -8.45 0.75
CA GLY A 175 17.33 -7.33 -0.17
C GLY A 175 17.84 -6.01 0.43
N SER A 176 16.94 -5.03 0.58
CA SER A 176 17.28 -3.74 1.19
C SER A 176 17.20 -3.82 2.71
N LEU A 177 18.28 -3.41 3.39
CA LEU A 177 18.33 -3.22 4.85
C LEU A 177 18.29 -1.73 5.23
N VAL A 178 17.73 -0.92 4.37
CA VAL A 178 17.85 0.52 4.39
C VAL A 178 16.48 1.18 4.50
N GLY A 179 16.33 2.07 5.45
CA GLY A 179 15.09 2.79 5.68
C GLY A 179 14.42 2.38 6.98
N HIS A 180 13.11 2.27 6.97
CA HIS A 180 12.29 1.84 8.11
C HIS A 180 11.81 0.38 7.97
N ASP A 181 12.12 -0.25 6.84
CA ASP A 181 11.78 -1.62 6.47
C ASP A 181 13.00 -2.36 5.91
N GLU A 182 13.09 -3.63 6.21
CA GLU A 182 14.01 -4.59 5.61
C GLU A 182 13.25 -5.52 4.69
N ARG A 183 13.83 -5.80 3.51
CA ARG A 183 13.21 -6.66 2.50
C ARG A 183 13.92 -7.98 2.37
N PHE A 184 13.13 -9.04 2.45
CA PHE A 184 13.60 -10.41 2.30
C PHE A 184 12.77 -11.12 1.23
N THR A 185 13.45 -11.87 0.35
CA THR A 185 12.80 -12.59 -0.74
C THR A 185 13.13 -14.07 -0.73
N LYS A 186 12.14 -14.91 -1.07
CA LYS A 186 12.32 -16.35 -1.28
C LYS A 186 11.50 -16.78 -2.50
N GLY A 187 12.16 -16.86 -3.65
CA GLY A 187 11.49 -16.98 -4.94
C GLY A 187 10.57 -15.76 -5.22
N SER A 188 9.27 -15.98 -5.35
CA SER A 188 8.29 -14.91 -5.59
C SER A 188 7.69 -14.30 -4.31
N LEU A 189 8.11 -14.74 -3.13
CA LEU A 189 7.62 -14.24 -1.86
C LEU A 189 8.47 -13.05 -1.41
N LEU A 190 7.80 -11.99 -0.98
CA LEU A 190 8.42 -10.78 -0.41
C LEU A 190 7.91 -10.58 1.01
N PHE A 191 8.83 -10.42 1.96
CA PHE A 191 8.55 -10.01 3.33
C PHE A 191 9.17 -8.64 3.57
N GLU A 192 8.36 -7.68 4.02
CA GLU A 192 8.78 -6.35 4.46
C GLU A 192 8.71 -6.29 5.99
N MET A 193 9.88 -6.34 6.59
CA MET A 193 10.04 -6.34 8.05
C MET A 193 10.27 -4.90 8.51
N HIS A 194 9.32 -4.34 9.27
CA HIS A 194 9.29 -2.93 9.66
C HIS A 194 9.86 -2.71 11.05
N ARG A 195 10.74 -1.73 11.21
CA ARG A 195 11.20 -1.24 12.53
C ARG A 195 10.27 -0.17 13.09
N SER A 196 9.55 0.51 12.21
CA SER A 196 8.52 1.50 12.55
C SER A 196 7.44 1.54 11.47
N LEU A 197 6.22 1.90 11.85
CA LEU A 197 5.09 1.98 10.90
C LEU A 197 5.20 3.14 9.92
N VAL A 198 5.79 4.24 10.37
CA VAL A 198 5.93 5.46 9.59
C VAL A 198 7.34 6.00 9.77
N PRO A 199 8.08 6.29 8.67
CA PRO A 199 9.40 6.89 8.78
C PRO A 199 9.33 8.32 9.30
N PRO A 200 10.42 8.82 9.95
CA PRO A 200 10.56 10.24 10.31
C PRO A 200 10.29 11.17 9.12
N ASN A 201 9.78 12.34 9.39
CA ASN A 201 9.45 13.38 8.39
C ASN A 201 8.33 12.98 7.40
N ARG A 202 7.52 11.97 7.73
CA ARG A 202 6.32 11.62 6.97
C ARG A 202 5.06 12.00 7.76
N PRO A 203 3.93 12.24 7.07
CA PRO A 203 2.64 12.39 7.73
C PRO A 203 2.40 11.21 8.68
N TYR A 204 1.76 11.47 9.82
CA TYR A 204 1.44 10.48 10.86
C TYR A 204 2.63 9.95 11.67
N PHE A 205 3.89 10.38 11.42
CA PHE A 205 5.05 9.91 12.19
C PHE A 205 4.85 10.16 13.70
N LYS A 206 4.45 11.37 14.09
CA LYS A 206 4.25 11.72 15.51
C LYS A 206 3.21 10.82 16.20
N TYR A 207 2.17 10.41 15.50
CA TYR A 207 1.15 9.51 16.02
C TYR A 207 1.67 8.08 16.19
N TYR A 208 2.51 7.60 15.28
CA TYR A 208 3.10 6.26 15.29
C TYR A 208 4.58 6.25 15.73
N GLU A 209 5.06 7.29 16.41
CA GLU A 209 6.45 7.39 16.89
C GLU A 209 6.82 6.18 17.73
N ASN A 210 5.97 5.81 18.68
CA ASN A 210 6.03 4.50 19.32
C ASN A 210 5.01 3.55 18.66
N SER A 211 5.44 2.80 17.67
CA SER A 211 4.57 1.86 16.94
C SER A 211 3.99 0.74 17.81
N TRP A 212 4.54 0.51 18.99
CA TRP A 212 4.13 -0.54 19.92
C TRP A 212 3.18 -0.09 21.02
N GLN A 213 2.94 1.22 21.15
CA GLN A 213 2.18 1.74 22.31
C GLN A 213 0.73 1.24 22.40
N ARG A 214 0.14 0.84 21.24
CA ARG A 214 -1.21 0.29 21.16
C ARG A 214 -1.23 -1.22 20.91
N ALA A 215 -0.05 -1.86 20.93
CA ALA A 215 0.07 -3.28 20.70
C ALA A 215 -0.44 -4.07 21.90
N ILE A 216 -1.11 -5.17 21.62
CA ILE A 216 -1.65 -6.13 22.59
C ILE A 216 -0.80 -7.40 22.47
N GLN A 217 -0.18 -7.80 23.58
CA GLN A 217 0.62 -9.03 23.62
C GLN A 217 -0.30 -10.25 23.65
N SER A 218 0.03 -11.29 22.89
CA SER A 218 -0.69 -12.56 22.92
C SER A 218 -0.52 -13.26 24.28
N ALA A 219 -1.54 -13.95 24.73
CA ALA A 219 -1.46 -14.78 25.94
C ALA A 219 -0.63 -16.05 25.72
N ASP A 220 -0.63 -16.58 24.49
CA ASP A 220 0.00 -17.87 24.16
C ASP A 220 1.46 -17.72 23.70
N ASP A 221 1.83 -16.54 23.20
CA ASP A 221 3.18 -16.25 22.71
C ASP A 221 3.60 -14.84 23.14
N PRO A 222 4.57 -14.70 24.07
CA PRO A 222 5.02 -13.41 24.58
C PRO A 222 5.71 -12.53 23.54
N ASN A 223 6.13 -13.10 22.41
CA ASN A 223 6.76 -12.36 21.32
C ASN A 223 5.74 -11.94 20.25
N ARG A 224 4.52 -12.48 20.27
CA ARG A 224 3.47 -12.15 19.33
C ARG A 224 2.62 -11.00 19.82
N PHE A 225 2.43 -10.01 18.95
CA PHE A 225 1.59 -8.85 19.21
C PHE A 225 0.55 -8.67 18.11
N SER A 226 -0.52 -7.98 18.44
CA SER A 226 -1.58 -7.55 17.53
C SER A 226 -2.05 -6.15 17.89
N TYR A 227 -2.79 -5.51 17.01
CA TYR A 227 -3.60 -4.35 17.35
C TYR A 227 -5.02 -4.76 17.72
N SER A 228 -5.75 -3.88 18.42
CA SER A 228 -7.20 -3.97 18.53
C SER A 228 -7.83 -3.86 17.12
N ARG A 229 -9.10 -4.23 17.01
CA ARG A 229 -9.83 -4.06 15.74
C ARG A 229 -9.93 -2.60 15.33
N GLU A 230 -10.10 -1.72 16.30
CA GLU A 230 -10.13 -0.26 16.12
C GLU A 230 -8.81 0.25 15.56
N ASP A 231 -7.68 -0.13 16.18
CA ASP A 231 -6.35 0.30 15.72
C ASP A 231 -5.96 -0.32 14.38
N GLU A 232 -6.37 -1.56 14.08
CA GLU A 232 -6.24 -2.15 12.73
C GLU A 232 -7.04 -1.37 11.69
N TYR A 233 -8.27 -0.95 12.04
CA TYR A 233 -9.10 -0.12 11.17
C TYR A 233 -8.45 1.25 10.92
N ILE A 234 -8.06 1.94 11.98
CA ILE A 234 -7.38 3.24 11.91
C ILE A 234 -6.12 3.14 11.04
N TYR A 235 -5.30 2.09 11.25
CA TYR A 235 -4.10 1.89 10.46
C TYR A 235 -4.40 1.60 8.98
N THR A 236 -5.48 0.88 8.69
CA THR A 236 -5.94 0.64 7.30
C THR A 236 -6.33 1.95 6.62
N VAL A 237 -7.06 2.83 7.30
CA VAL A 237 -7.43 4.16 6.79
C VAL A 237 -6.19 5.04 6.59
N VAL A 238 -5.31 5.12 7.59
CA VAL A 238 -4.03 5.86 7.50
C VAL A 238 -3.18 5.39 6.33
N HIS A 239 -3.08 4.09 6.14
CA HIS A 239 -2.32 3.51 5.04
C HIS A 239 -2.92 3.88 3.67
N THR A 240 -4.25 3.80 3.55
CA THR A 240 -4.97 4.20 2.33
C THR A 240 -4.77 5.69 2.04
N ASP A 241 -4.96 6.56 3.05
CA ASP A 241 -4.76 8.02 2.91
C ASP A 241 -3.30 8.37 2.53
N LYS A 242 -2.32 7.69 3.12
CA LYS A 242 -0.91 7.86 2.74
C LYS A 242 -0.69 7.61 1.24
N HIS A 243 -1.32 6.57 0.70
CA HIS A 243 -1.23 6.28 -0.73
C HIS A 243 -2.00 7.30 -1.58
N LEU A 244 -3.21 7.67 -1.20
CA LEU A 244 -3.99 8.72 -1.88
C LEU A 244 -3.21 10.02 -1.98
N LYS A 245 -2.51 10.41 -0.92
CA LYS A 245 -1.66 11.61 -0.88
C LYS A 245 -0.33 11.47 -1.63
N THR A 246 0.01 10.30 -2.16
CA THR A 246 1.30 10.07 -2.86
C THR A 246 1.10 9.71 -4.33
N SER A 247 0.84 8.46 -4.64
CA SER A 247 0.73 7.93 -6.01
C SER A 247 -0.68 7.47 -6.38
N GLY A 248 -1.63 7.60 -5.47
CA GLY A 248 -2.92 6.94 -5.54
C GLY A 248 -2.86 5.50 -5.07
N THR A 249 -4.00 4.84 -5.04
CA THR A 249 -4.15 3.42 -4.70
C THR A 249 -5.27 2.81 -5.54
N GLY A 250 -5.29 1.48 -5.67
CA GLY A 250 -6.28 0.76 -6.47
C GLY A 250 -7.56 0.43 -5.69
N LEU A 251 -8.56 -0.02 -6.44
CA LEU A 251 -9.88 -0.41 -5.92
C LEU A 251 -9.80 -1.47 -4.80
N ARG A 252 -8.75 -2.28 -4.77
CA ARG A 252 -8.51 -3.26 -3.69
C ARG A 252 -8.56 -2.63 -2.30
N SER A 253 -8.05 -1.40 -2.13
CA SER A 253 -8.09 -0.72 -0.82
C SER A 253 -9.53 -0.44 -0.35
N ILE A 254 -10.45 -0.20 -1.28
CA ILE A 254 -11.87 0.00 -0.98
C ILE A 254 -12.56 -1.33 -0.67
N VAL A 255 -12.21 -2.40 -1.40
CA VAL A 255 -12.68 -3.77 -1.10
C VAL A 255 -12.20 -4.20 0.29
N ASP A 256 -10.93 -4.00 0.63
CA ASP A 256 -10.36 -4.28 1.96
C ASP A 256 -11.15 -3.55 3.06
N LEU A 257 -11.44 -2.26 2.85
CA LEU A 257 -12.20 -1.44 3.80
C LEU A 257 -13.64 -1.95 3.97
N TYR A 258 -14.33 -2.25 2.86
CA TYR A 258 -15.69 -2.80 2.88
C TYR A 258 -15.77 -4.13 3.62
N VAL A 259 -14.90 -5.08 3.26
CA VAL A 259 -14.89 -6.43 3.87
C VAL A 259 -14.58 -6.36 5.37
N PHE A 260 -13.67 -5.49 5.77
CA PHE A 260 -13.38 -5.23 7.18
C PHE A 260 -14.64 -4.73 7.92
N LEU A 261 -15.25 -3.65 7.43
CA LEU A 261 -16.42 -3.03 8.07
C LEU A 261 -17.65 -3.94 8.06
N LYS A 262 -17.85 -4.68 6.98
CA LYS A 262 -18.96 -5.66 6.90
C LYS A 262 -18.81 -6.78 7.92
N SER A 263 -17.58 -7.17 8.22
CA SER A 263 -17.30 -8.28 9.15
C SER A 263 -17.32 -7.86 10.61
N VAL A 264 -16.85 -6.65 10.94
CA VAL A 264 -16.65 -6.24 12.33
C VAL A 264 -17.06 -4.78 12.64
N GLY A 265 -17.62 -4.05 11.67
CA GLY A 265 -17.95 -2.63 11.84
C GLY A 265 -18.87 -2.35 13.03
N ASP A 266 -19.88 -3.22 13.25
CA ASP A 266 -20.82 -3.12 14.38
C ASP A 266 -20.19 -3.40 15.75
N LYS A 267 -18.98 -3.97 15.76
CA LYS A 267 -18.22 -4.33 16.98
C LYS A 267 -17.12 -3.35 17.31
N LEU A 268 -16.95 -2.30 16.50
CA LEU A 268 -15.96 -1.25 16.73
C LEU A 268 -16.49 -0.24 17.74
N ASP A 269 -15.65 0.17 18.67
CA ASP A 269 -15.88 1.38 19.47
C ASP A 269 -15.73 2.61 18.56
N ARG A 270 -16.85 3.07 18.01
CA ARG A 270 -16.87 4.22 17.09
C ARG A 270 -16.40 5.52 17.75
N ASN A 271 -16.65 5.70 19.05
CA ASN A 271 -16.19 6.90 19.77
C ASN A 271 -14.68 6.95 19.82
N TYR A 272 -14.05 5.80 20.11
CA TYR A 272 -12.59 5.67 20.08
C TYR A 272 -12.05 5.92 18.67
N VAL A 273 -12.59 5.22 17.66
CA VAL A 273 -12.15 5.37 16.26
C VAL A 273 -12.26 6.81 15.80
N ASP A 274 -13.40 7.45 15.99
CA ASP A 274 -13.66 8.83 15.54
C ASP A 274 -12.71 9.80 16.24
N GLY A 275 -12.48 9.66 17.55
CA GLY A 275 -11.52 10.47 18.30
C GLY A 275 -10.06 10.31 17.83
N GLU A 276 -9.63 9.09 17.45
CA GLU A 276 -8.29 8.86 16.92
C GLU A 276 -8.13 9.37 15.47
N LEU A 277 -9.17 9.24 14.64
CA LEU A 277 -9.19 9.80 13.29
C LEU A 277 -9.16 11.34 13.28
N GLU A 278 -9.81 11.97 14.28
CA GLU A 278 -9.75 13.43 14.48
C GLU A 278 -8.33 13.87 14.85
N LYS A 279 -7.66 13.19 15.78
CA LYS A 279 -6.24 13.46 16.13
C LYS A 279 -5.31 13.32 14.92
N LEU A 280 -5.62 12.42 14.00
CA LEU A 280 -4.88 12.19 12.76
C LEU A 280 -5.24 13.21 11.66
N GLY A 281 -6.35 13.95 11.80
CA GLY A 281 -6.86 14.90 10.80
C GLY A 281 -7.36 14.24 9.52
N ILE A 282 -7.93 13.03 9.62
CA ILE A 282 -8.41 12.23 8.47
C ILE A 282 -9.86 11.75 8.61
N SER A 283 -10.64 12.33 9.52
CA SER A 283 -12.05 11.96 9.75
C SER A 283 -12.90 12.09 8.47
N ASP A 284 -12.72 13.17 7.70
CA ASP A 284 -13.48 13.37 6.47
C ASP A 284 -13.08 12.38 5.37
N VAL A 285 -11.79 12.06 5.31
CA VAL A 285 -11.27 11.03 4.37
C VAL A 285 -11.89 9.68 4.70
N GLU A 286 -11.89 9.27 5.96
CA GLU A 286 -12.52 8.02 6.41
C GLU A 286 -14.00 7.98 6.05
N LYS A 287 -14.77 9.02 6.43
CA LYS A 287 -16.20 9.11 6.12
C LYS A 287 -16.47 8.95 4.63
N ARG A 288 -15.67 9.62 3.79
CA ARG A 288 -15.82 9.54 2.33
C ARG A 288 -15.48 8.15 1.79
N LEU A 289 -14.36 7.56 2.24
CA LEU A 289 -13.96 6.20 1.82
C LEU A 289 -14.98 5.15 2.27
N ARG A 290 -15.47 5.24 3.49
CA ARG A 290 -16.48 4.34 4.04
C ARG A 290 -17.80 4.47 3.29
N SER A 291 -18.32 5.70 3.11
CA SER A 291 -19.53 5.94 2.33
C SER A 291 -19.40 5.38 0.91
N PHE A 292 -18.27 5.62 0.24
CA PHE A 292 -18.01 5.11 -1.09
C PHE A 292 -17.96 3.56 -1.13
N ALA A 293 -17.30 2.92 -0.16
CA ALA A 293 -17.24 1.47 -0.09
C ALA A 293 -18.64 0.83 0.02
N PHE A 294 -19.51 1.38 0.86
CA PHE A 294 -20.88 0.91 0.99
C PHE A 294 -21.75 1.24 -0.24
N SER A 295 -21.58 2.42 -0.83
CA SER A 295 -22.24 2.78 -2.09
C SER A 295 -21.92 1.81 -3.22
N LEU A 296 -20.66 1.36 -3.33
CA LEU A 296 -20.23 0.41 -4.36
C LEU A 296 -20.84 -0.99 -4.21
N PHE A 297 -20.98 -1.48 -2.99
CA PHE A 297 -21.31 -2.88 -2.75
C PHE A 297 -22.73 -3.08 -2.19
N GLU A 298 -23.38 -2.07 -1.64
CA GLU A 298 -24.73 -2.14 -1.09
C GLU A 298 -25.70 -1.14 -1.74
N GLY A 299 -25.18 -0.12 -2.42
CA GLY A 299 -25.99 0.85 -3.15
C GLY A 299 -26.62 0.25 -4.41
N ASN A 300 -27.78 0.80 -4.83
CA ASN A 300 -28.45 0.41 -6.06
C ASN A 300 -27.90 1.15 -7.28
N GLU A 301 -27.59 2.44 -7.11
CA GLU A 301 -27.03 3.29 -8.16
C GLU A 301 -25.88 4.12 -7.60
N LEU A 302 -24.83 4.29 -8.43
CA LEU A 302 -23.70 5.16 -8.09
C LEU A 302 -24.03 6.61 -8.46
N SER A 303 -23.79 7.52 -7.53
CA SER A 303 -23.79 8.95 -7.83
C SER A 303 -22.68 9.28 -8.84
N ASP A 304 -22.77 10.42 -9.52
CA ASP A 304 -21.72 10.87 -10.45
C ASP A 304 -20.36 10.99 -9.74
N ASP A 305 -20.34 11.47 -8.50
CA ASP A 305 -19.14 11.59 -7.68
C ASP A 305 -18.55 10.23 -7.32
N ASP A 306 -19.38 9.23 -6.95
CA ASP A 306 -18.93 7.86 -6.74
C ASP A 306 -18.45 7.20 -8.04
N GLY A 307 -19.08 7.51 -9.17
CA GLY A 307 -18.64 7.07 -10.49
C GLY A 307 -17.23 7.59 -10.85
N GLN A 308 -16.98 8.86 -10.59
CA GLN A 308 -15.64 9.45 -10.78
C GLN A 308 -14.61 8.85 -9.82
N MET A 309 -15.00 8.61 -8.59
CA MET A 309 -14.14 7.98 -7.59
C MET A 309 -13.81 6.53 -7.96
N LEU A 310 -14.76 5.75 -8.48
CA LEU A 310 -14.54 4.42 -9.02
C LEU A 310 -13.51 4.45 -10.15
N LEU A 311 -13.69 5.34 -11.12
CA LEU A 311 -12.74 5.51 -12.22
C LEU A 311 -11.34 5.92 -11.74
N PHE A 312 -11.25 6.76 -10.72
CA PHE A 312 -9.97 7.12 -10.11
C PHE A 312 -9.25 5.89 -9.56
N PHE A 313 -9.90 5.09 -8.70
CA PHE A 313 -9.29 3.90 -8.10
C PHE A 313 -8.91 2.83 -9.14
N LEU A 314 -9.73 2.62 -10.15
CA LEU A 314 -9.45 1.68 -11.23
C LEU A 314 -8.24 2.11 -12.07
N ASN A 315 -8.14 3.41 -12.39
CA ASN A 315 -7.07 3.92 -13.24
C ASN A 315 -5.76 4.20 -12.47
N CYS A 316 -5.79 4.31 -11.14
CA CYS A 316 -4.58 4.35 -10.33
C CYS A 316 -3.86 3.00 -10.27
N GLY A 317 -4.62 1.90 -10.19
CA GLY A 317 -4.08 0.57 -9.95
C GLY A 317 -3.54 0.39 -8.53
N THR A 318 -3.24 -0.85 -8.15
CA THR A 318 -2.91 -1.25 -6.77
C THR A 318 -1.78 -0.42 -6.12
N TYR A 319 -0.77 -0.07 -6.89
CA TYR A 319 0.41 0.64 -6.39
C TYR A 319 0.41 2.13 -6.72
N GLY A 320 -0.72 2.64 -7.20
CA GLY A 320 -0.80 3.99 -7.74
C GLY A 320 -0.13 4.11 -9.10
N ASN A 321 -0.14 5.30 -9.66
CA ASN A 321 0.48 5.55 -10.96
C ASN A 321 1.40 6.78 -10.95
N PHE A 322 2.25 6.85 -11.97
CA PHE A 322 3.23 7.91 -12.11
C PHE A 322 2.58 9.29 -12.28
N ASP A 323 1.51 9.39 -13.05
CA ASP A 323 0.88 10.68 -13.37
C ASP A 323 0.24 11.27 -12.11
N GLU A 324 -0.42 10.42 -11.30
CA GLU A 324 -0.96 10.81 -9.99
C GLU A 324 0.16 11.21 -9.02
N MET A 325 1.25 10.44 -8.97
CA MET A 325 2.41 10.78 -8.15
C MET A 325 2.97 12.17 -8.52
N MET A 326 3.10 12.46 -9.81
CA MET A 326 3.57 13.76 -10.27
C MET A 326 2.57 14.88 -9.94
N ARG A 327 1.27 14.63 -10.09
CA ARG A 327 0.20 15.55 -9.72
C ARG A 327 0.29 15.91 -8.23
N GLN A 328 0.34 14.91 -7.36
CA GLN A 328 0.45 15.11 -5.91
C GLN A 328 1.72 15.86 -5.51
N ASN A 329 2.86 15.54 -6.13
CA ASN A 329 4.11 16.24 -5.86
C ASN A 329 4.06 17.72 -6.26
N LEU A 330 3.41 18.04 -7.38
CA LEU A 330 3.25 19.42 -7.84
C LEU A 330 2.23 20.18 -6.98
N ASN A 331 1.11 19.54 -6.58
CA ASN A 331 0.09 20.15 -5.72
C ASN A 331 0.67 20.55 -4.35
N ARG A 332 1.51 19.69 -3.75
CA ARG A 332 2.23 20.03 -2.52
C ARG A 332 3.16 21.24 -2.66
N LEU A 333 3.51 21.61 -3.88
CA LEU A 333 4.35 22.78 -4.19
C LEU A 333 3.52 23.96 -4.72
N GLY A 334 2.19 23.94 -4.54
CA GLY A 334 1.29 25.03 -4.89
C GLY A 334 0.91 25.06 -6.38
N ALA A 335 0.81 23.91 -7.05
CA ALA A 335 0.45 23.85 -8.48
C ALA A 335 -0.98 24.33 -8.75
N GLU A 336 -1.90 24.19 -7.79
CA GLU A 336 -3.28 24.69 -7.88
C GLU A 336 -3.33 26.22 -8.01
N GLU A 337 -2.40 26.93 -7.37
CA GLU A 337 -2.31 28.39 -7.45
C GLU A 337 -1.44 28.85 -8.63
N LYS A 338 -0.24 28.29 -8.78
CA LYS A 338 0.73 28.68 -9.83
C LYS A 338 1.56 27.51 -10.34
N ARG A 339 1.05 26.78 -11.31
CA ARG A 339 1.67 25.56 -11.88
C ARG A 339 3.12 25.75 -12.35
N GLY A 340 3.44 26.88 -12.95
CA GLY A 340 4.81 27.18 -13.39
C GLY A 340 5.81 27.29 -12.23
N LYS A 341 5.41 27.94 -11.14
CA LYS A 341 6.24 28.05 -9.92
C LYS A 341 6.42 26.68 -9.26
N ALA A 342 5.36 25.86 -9.19
CA ALA A 342 5.42 24.52 -8.64
C ALA A 342 6.34 23.60 -9.44
N LYS A 343 6.31 23.66 -10.78
CA LYS A 343 7.25 22.91 -11.63
C LYS A 343 8.70 23.33 -11.39
N PHE A 344 8.95 24.62 -11.27
CA PHE A 344 10.29 25.12 -10.95
C PHE A 344 10.75 24.69 -9.56
N ALA A 345 9.88 24.79 -8.55
CA ALA A 345 10.14 24.33 -7.17
C ALA A 345 10.42 22.81 -7.14
N TYR A 346 9.65 22.04 -7.91
CA TYR A 346 9.88 20.60 -8.06
C TYR A 346 11.26 20.30 -8.65
N LEU A 347 11.63 20.95 -9.75
CA LEU A 347 12.94 20.79 -10.38
C LEU A 347 14.07 21.20 -9.43
N LYS A 348 13.94 22.33 -8.72
CA LYS A 348 14.91 22.75 -7.71
C LYS A 348 15.10 21.69 -6.63
N LYS A 349 14.00 21.18 -6.05
CA LYS A 349 14.05 20.13 -5.02
C LYS A 349 14.59 18.81 -5.56
N ARG A 350 14.34 18.51 -6.83
CA ARG A 350 14.83 17.29 -7.51
C ARG A 350 16.34 17.34 -7.75
N LEU A 351 16.86 18.51 -8.13
CA LEU A 351 18.29 18.74 -8.37
C LEU A 351 19.05 18.91 -7.04
N PHE A 352 18.51 19.70 -6.11
CA PHE A 352 19.11 20.07 -4.84
C PHE A 352 18.28 19.59 -3.65
N PRO A 353 18.16 18.28 -3.42
CA PRO A 353 17.44 17.77 -2.24
C PRO A 353 18.29 17.96 -0.99
N ASP A 354 17.60 18.12 0.13
CA ASP A 354 18.24 17.96 1.44
C ASP A 354 18.64 16.49 1.62
N ILE A 355 19.95 16.23 1.56
CA ILE A 355 20.50 14.88 1.71
C ILE A 355 21.14 14.79 3.10
N SER A 356 20.62 13.89 3.94
CA SER A 356 21.24 13.61 5.23
C SER A 356 22.66 13.06 5.05
N GLU A 357 23.51 13.30 6.05
CA GLU A 357 24.89 12.82 6.04
C GLU A 357 24.97 11.30 5.88
N GLU A 358 24.06 10.57 6.52
CA GLU A 358 23.93 9.13 6.40
C GLU A 358 23.61 8.69 4.97
N THR A 359 22.66 9.37 4.32
CA THR A 359 22.33 9.12 2.91
C THR A 359 23.49 9.42 1.99
N LEU A 360 24.23 10.52 2.27
CA LEU A 360 25.40 10.89 1.50
C LEU A 360 26.49 9.82 1.62
N LYS A 361 26.80 9.38 2.84
CA LYS A 361 27.78 8.33 3.13
C LYS A 361 27.45 7.02 2.39
N ARG A 362 26.19 6.64 2.37
CA ARG A 362 25.73 5.38 1.84
C ARG A 362 25.52 5.38 0.32
N CYS A 363 24.82 6.39 -0.20
CA CYS A 363 24.43 6.44 -1.62
C CYS A 363 25.46 7.14 -2.52
N PHE A 364 26.32 7.97 -1.94
CA PHE A 364 27.30 8.79 -2.65
C PHE A 364 28.64 8.83 -1.91
N PRO A 365 29.29 7.67 -1.65
CA PRO A 365 30.49 7.60 -0.80
C PRO A 365 31.65 8.45 -1.28
N ALA A 366 31.83 8.63 -2.60
CA ALA A 366 32.86 9.52 -3.14
C ALA A 366 32.63 11.00 -2.77
N PHE A 367 31.38 11.46 -2.82
CA PHE A 367 31.01 12.82 -2.42
C PHE A 367 31.07 13.01 -0.89
N TYR A 368 30.84 11.93 -0.14
CA TYR A 368 31.02 11.96 1.32
C TYR A 368 32.50 12.11 1.70
N LYS A 369 33.39 11.34 1.06
CA LYS A 369 34.84 11.40 1.30
C LYS A 369 35.48 12.74 0.81
N HIS A 370 35.00 13.26 -0.30
CA HIS A 370 35.53 14.45 -0.94
C HIS A 370 34.48 15.56 -1.00
N ARG A 371 34.24 16.25 0.12
CA ARG A 371 33.18 17.27 0.24
C ARG A 371 33.29 18.43 -0.76
N ALA A 372 34.48 18.72 -1.27
CA ALA A 372 34.68 19.68 -2.34
C ALA A 372 33.92 19.32 -3.65
N LEU A 373 33.57 18.06 -3.86
CA LEU A 373 32.78 17.61 -5.01
C LEU A 373 31.27 17.82 -4.84
N LEU A 374 30.76 18.17 -3.65
CA LEU A 374 29.33 18.36 -3.39
C LEU A 374 28.63 19.30 -4.38
N PRO A 375 29.21 20.41 -4.85
CA PRO A 375 28.56 21.22 -5.87
C PRO A 375 28.27 20.51 -7.18
N PHE A 376 28.97 19.42 -7.51
CA PHE A 376 28.79 18.62 -8.71
C PHE A 376 27.78 17.47 -8.49
N LEU A 377 27.33 17.23 -7.26
CA LEU A 377 26.39 16.17 -6.93
C LEU A 377 25.06 16.26 -7.71
N PRO A 378 24.45 17.44 -7.93
CA PRO A 378 23.24 17.56 -8.75
C PRO A 378 23.46 17.06 -10.18
N VAL A 379 24.54 17.41 -10.81
CA VAL A 379 24.90 16.98 -12.18
C VAL A 379 25.10 15.48 -12.22
N TYR A 380 25.89 14.94 -11.30
CA TYR A 380 26.09 13.49 -11.16
C TYR A 380 24.76 12.72 -10.99
N ARG A 381 23.82 13.26 -10.19
CA ARG A 381 22.51 12.65 -9.96
C ARG A 381 21.65 12.63 -11.22
N VAL A 382 21.68 13.68 -12.03
CA VAL A 382 20.98 13.72 -13.33
C VAL A 382 21.51 12.63 -14.25
N PHE A 383 22.84 12.55 -14.43
CA PHE A 383 23.45 11.51 -15.25
C PHE A 383 23.17 10.11 -14.71
N ARG A 384 23.33 9.88 -13.41
CA ARG A 384 23.02 8.58 -12.79
C ARG A 384 21.55 8.21 -12.98
N GLY A 385 20.63 9.16 -12.82
CA GLY A 385 19.19 8.94 -13.05
C GLY A 385 18.89 8.61 -14.52
N PHE A 386 19.51 9.32 -15.45
CA PHE A 386 19.42 9.06 -16.87
C PHE A 386 19.89 7.64 -17.24
N PHE A 387 21.08 7.22 -16.80
CA PHE A 387 21.63 5.91 -17.14
C PHE A 387 20.95 4.74 -16.39
N LYS A 388 20.55 4.93 -15.13
CA LYS A 388 19.91 3.85 -14.34
C LYS A 388 18.44 3.64 -14.68
N ASN A 389 17.72 4.70 -15.06
CA ASN A 389 16.28 4.61 -15.29
C ASN A 389 15.80 5.59 -16.37
N THR A 390 16.32 5.41 -17.56
CA THR A 390 16.09 6.26 -18.73
C THR A 390 14.59 6.48 -19.02
N ARG A 391 13.76 5.43 -18.91
CA ARG A 391 12.32 5.53 -19.16
C ARG A 391 11.62 6.43 -18.13
N TYR A 392 11.97 6.31 -16.88
CA TYR A 392 11.41 7.14 -15.81
C TYR A 392 11.81 8.61 -15.99
N PHE A 393 13.10 8.86 -16.32
CA PHE A 393 13.61 10.19 -16.57
C PHE A 393 12.87 10.91 -17.71
N PHE A 394 12.72 10.26 -18.87
CA PHE A 394 11.97 10.84 -19.99
C PHE A 394 10.50 11.05 -19.69
N ARG A 395 9.87 10.15 -18.92
CA ARG A 395 8.48 10.30 -18.49
C ARG A 395 8.29 11.48 -17.54
N GLU A 396 9.23 11.68 -16.60
CA GLU A 396 9.26 12.81 -15.68
C GLU A 396 9.42 14.15 -16.43
N VAL A 397 10.38 14.23 -17.34
CA VAL A 397 10.60 15.39 -18.20
C VAL A 397 9.38 15.65 -19.09
N GLY A 398 8.86 14.61 -19.76
CA GLY A 398 7.66 14.72 -20.60
C GLY A 398 6.44 15.25 -19.83
N TYR A 399 6.21 14.78 -18.59
CA TYR A 399 5.14 15.28 -17.73
C TYR A 399 5.31 16.77 -17.37
N LEU A 400 6.52 17.16 -17.00
CA LEU A 400 6.82 18.55 -16.62
C LEU A 400 6.66 19.53 -17.79
N PHE A 401 7.01 19.13 -19.01
CA PHE A 401 6.92 19.97 -20.19
C PHE A 401 5.58 19.79 -20.93
N SER A 402 4.75 18.81 -20.60
CA SER A 402 3.44 18.66 -21.21
C SER A 402 2.54 19.87 -20.88
N ARG A 403 1.81 20.35 -21.91
CA ARG A 403 0.76 21.38 -21.78
C ARG A 403 -0.61 20.76 -21.38
N ARG A 404 -0.63 19.55 -20.80
CA ARG A 404 -1.90 18.93 -20.40
C ARG A 404 -2.64 19.87 -19.47
N LYS A 405 -3.76 20.40 -19.94
CA LYS A 405 -4.78 21.06 -19.08
C LYS A 405 -5.33 19.96 -18.17
N ASP A 406 -5.32 20.20 -16.86
CA ASP A 406 -6.05 19.34 -15.95
C ASP A 406 -7.54 19.31 -16.36
N ARG A 407 -8.13 18.12 -16.38
CA ARG A 407 -9.58 17.96 -16.65
C ARG A 407 -10.44 18.75 -15.66
N SER A 408 -9.92 19.02 -14.44
CA SER A 408 -10.62 19.83 -13.42
C SER A 408 -10.84 21.29 -13.83
N ASP A 409 -10.06 21.83 -14.78
CA ASP A 409 -10.26 23.22 -15.25
C ASP A 409 -11.44 23.36 -16.23
N LYS A 410 -11.96 22.27 -16.78
CA LYS A 410 -13.18 22.31 -17.61
C LYS A 410 -14.46 22.29 -16.79
N GLU A 411 -14.45 21.60 -15.64
CA GLU A 411 -15.66 21.45 -14.79
C GLU A 411 -15.92 22.66 -13.88
N LYS A 412 -14.90 23.50 -13.61
CA LYS A 412 -15.09 24.75 -12.85
C LYS A 412 -15.58 25.96 -13.67
N LYS A 413 -15.76 25.81 -14.98
CA LYS A 413 -16.26 26.88 -15.85
C LYS A 413 -17.73 26.75 -16.23
N ASP A 414 -18.37 25.64 -15.88
CA ASP A 414 -19.78 25.35 -16.21
C ASP A 414 -20.67 25.20 -14.96
N ILE A 415 -20.23 25.77 -13.80
CA ILE A 415 -21.06 25.98 -12.60
C ILE A 415 -21.17 27.47 -12.32
#